data_239114654f5132d7584d182b1a9f2b22
#
_entry.id   239114654f5132d7584d182b1a9f2b22
#
_cell.length_a   1.000
_cell.length_b   1.000
_cell.length_c   1.000
_cell.angle_alpha   90.00
_cell.angle_beta   90.00
_cell.angle_gamma   90.00
#
_symmetry.space_group_name_H-M   'P 1'
#
loop_
_entity.id
_entity.type
_entity.pdbx_description
1 polymer ?
#
loop_
_entity_poly.entity_id
_entity_poly.type
_entity_poly.pdbx_seq_one_letter_code
_entity_poly.pdbx_strand_id
1 'polypeptide(L)'
;DKALSQVMDYLHLEAGQIYLRQEDSPMLKLVLHRSSTIQDIWQKTTFRFGEGVIGKVAQTGQPQLINLSNCDRCGLSPSVYDDNVYQLVCFPLTGRRGVLGVLVVATLHPQPLDELELQFLSSISLWVGTALENVTLNLQQRRLAILEERERIGMDLHDGIIQSIYAVGLTLEHARLLMAESPEKSAPRIE
;
A
#
# COMPACT_ATOMS: atom_id res chain seq x y z
N ASP A 1 11.01 3.94 6.78
CA ASP A 1 11.59 4.10 8.11
C ASP A 1 12.82 5.01 8.13
N LYS A 2 13.93 4.62 7.49
CA LYS A 2 15.18 5.41 7.51
C LYS A 2 15.02 6.85 7.00
N ALA A 3 14.32 7.06 5.90
CA ALA A 3 14.16 8.38 5.31
C ALA A 3 13.38 9.33 6.24
N LEU A 4 12.28 8.85 6.86
CA LEU A 4 11.52 9.64 7.81
C LEU A 4 12.37 10.02 9.02
N SER A 5 13.14 9.06 9.58
CA SER A 5 14.04 9.35 10.69
C SER A 5 15.07 10.42 10.34
N GLN A 6 15.70 10.35 9.17
CA GLN A 6 16.67 11.37 8.73
C GLN A 6 16.06 12.75 8.58
N VAL A 7 14.84 12.83 8.05
CA VAL A 7 14.11 14.10 7.93
C VAL A 7 13.75 14.65 9.31
N MET A 8 13.30 13.78 10.21
CA MET A 8 12.98 14.18 11.58
C MET A 8 14.23 14.70 12.32
N ASP A 9 15.37 13.99 12.20
CA ASP A 9 16.62 14.39 12.83
C ASP A 9 17.12 15.74 12.27
N TYR A 10 17.01 15.95 10.96
CA TYR A 10 17.45 17.18 10.31
C TYR A 10 16.60 18.41 10.68
N LEU A 11 15.28 18.24 10.79
CA LEU A 11 14.33 19.29 11.13
C LEU A 11 14.02 19.37 12.63
N HIS A 12 14.71 18.57 13.44
CA HIS A 12 14.46 18.49 14.90
C HIS A 12 12.99 18.24 15.24
N LEU A 13 12.35 17.30 14.48
CA LEU A 13 10.98 16.90 14.73
C LEU A 13 10.93 15.77 15.73
N GLU A 14 10.08 15.86 16.73
CA GLU A 14 9.98 14.87 17.80
C GLU A 14 9.09 13.68 17.46
N ALA A 15 8.10 13.88 16.59
CA ALA A 15 7.27 12.78 16.14
C ALA A 15 6.88 12.92 14.67
N GLY A 16 6.78 11.78 14.00
CA GLY A 16 6.26 11.65 12.64
C GLY A 16 5.34 10.45 12.52
N GLN A 17 4.21 10.64 11.88
CA GLN A 17 3.23 9.59 11.60
C GLN A 17 2.83 9.60 10.14
N ILE A 18 2.64 8.40 9.57
CA ILE A 18 2.11 8.24 8.21
C ILE A 18 0.84 7.44 8.28
N TYR A 19 -0.22 8.01 7.73
CA TYR A 19 -1.50 7.38 7.50
C TYR A 19 -1.65 7.09 6.02
N LEU A 20 -2.01 5.86 5.65
CA LEU A 20 -2.27 5.50 4.27
C LEU A 20 -3.75 5.13 4.09
N ARG A 21 -4.26 5.48 2.91
CA ARG A 21 -5.59 5.10 2.47
C ARG A 21 -5.66 3.58 2.30
N GLN A 22 -6.69 2.95 2.83
CA GLN A 22 -6.99 1.55 2.59
C GLN A 22 -7.54 1.37 1.18
N GLU A 23 -7.21 0.25 0.54
CA GLU A 23 -7.75 -0.12 -0.77
C GLU A 23 -9.28 -0.15 -0.70
N ASP A 24 -9.92 0.46 -1.71
CA ASP A 24 -11.38 0.53 -1.90
C ASP A 24 -12.19 1.12 -0.72
N SER A 25 -11.55 1.89 0.15
CA SER A 25 -12.21 2.49 1.30
C SER A 25 -11.79 3.97 1.48
N PRO A 26 -12.72 4.85 1.92
CA PRO A 26 -12.38 6.20 2.31
C PRO A 26 -11.77 6.27 3.73
N MET A 27 -11.05 5.23 4.14
CA MET A 27 -10.41 5.11 5.45
C MET A 27 -8.91 5.27 5.35
N LEU A 28 -8.36 6.02 6.27
CA LEU A 28 -6.93 6.17 6.52
C LEU A 28 -6.55 5.32 7.74
N LYS A 29 -5.46 4.59 7.63
CA LYS A 29 -4.91 3.77 8.72
C LYS A 29 -3.47 4.18 9.00
N LEU A 30 -3.12 4.28 10.27
CA LEU A 30 -1.74 4.48 10.72
C LEU A 30 -0.87 3.29 10.29
N VAL A 31 0.18 3.55 9.52
CA VAL A 31 1.12 2.53 9.03
C VAL A 31 2.53 2.73 9.57
N LEU A 32 2.85 3.95 9.97
CA LEU A 32 4.16 4.29 10.53
C LEU A 32 4.00 5.32 11.62
N HIS A 33 4.60 5.05 12.76
CA HIS A 33 4.79 5.98 13.87
C HIS A 33 6.25 5.98 14.28
N ARG A 34 6.83 7.15 14.35
CA ARG A 34 8.17 7.41 14.87
C ARG A 34 8.10 8.57 15.85
N SER A 35 8.63 8.35 17.03
CA SER A 35 8.79 9.40 18.04
C SER A 35 9.92 9.06 18.98
N SER A 36 10.55 10.08 19.50
CA SER A 36 11.53 9.97 20.58
C SER A 36 10.87 10.03 21.97
N THR A 37 9.76 10.73 22.10
CA THR A 37 9.12 11.04 23.38
C THR A 37 7.61 10.80 23.37
N ILE A 38 6.91 11.08 22.27
CA ILE A 38 5.47 11.06 22.19
C ILE A 38 4.99 9.65 21.83
N GLN A 39 4.24 8.97 22.71
CA GLN A 39 3.75 7.62 22.47
C GLN A 39 2.64 7.61 21.39
N ASP A 40 1.66 8.49 21.50
CA ASP A 40 0.54 8.59 20.56
C ASP A 40 0.15 10.05 20.34
N ILE A 41 0.07 10.50 19.09
CA ILE A 41 -0.41 11.85 18.76
C ILE A 41 -1.94 11.89 18.81
N TRP A 42 -2.61 10.86 18.34
CA TRP A 42 -4.07 10.79 18.25
C TRP A 42 -4.62 9.64 19.07
N GLN A 43 -5.81 9.81 19.61
CA GLN A 43 -6.53 8.73 20.32
C GLN A 43 -6.96 7.59 19.39
N LYS A 44 -6.99 7.83 18.08
CA LYS A 44 -7.41 6.88 17.05
C LYS A 44 -6.27 6.59 16.08
N THR A 45 -6.20 5.36 15.61
CA THR A 45 -5.28 4.91 14.56
C THR A 45 -5.90 4.90 13.16
N THR A 46 -7.21 5.18 13.06
CA THR A 46 -7.97 5.17 11.81
C THR A 46 -8.87 6.40 11.73
N PHE A 47 -8.96 7.00 10.53
CA PHE A 47 -9.78 8.18 10.24
C PHE A 47 -10.52 7.99 8.92
N ARG A 48 -11.75 8.49 8.84
CA ARG A 48 -12.45 8.63 7.56
C ARG A 48 -12.03 9.92 6.85
N PHE A 49 -12.13 9.94 5.53
CA PHE A 49 -12.01 11.20 4.78
C PHE A 49 -13.04 12.21 5.31
N GLY A 50 -12.60 13.42 5.61
CA GLY A 50 -13.39 14.47 6.24
C GLY A 50 -13.45 14.40 7.78
N GLU A 51 -13.03 13.30 8.41
CA GLU A 51 -13.05 13.15 9.88
C GLU A 51 -11.79 13.77 10.50
N GLY A 52 -12.00 14.71 11.42
CA GLY A 52 -10.91 15.40 12.12
C GLY A 52 -9.97 16.13 11.16
N VAL A 53 -8.77 16.43 11.63
CA VAL A 53 -7.76 17.13 10.81
C VAL A 53 -7.20 16.24 9.73
N ILE A 54 -6.81 15.00 10.08
CA ILE A 54 -6.23 14.03 9.15
C ILE A 54 -7.19 13.74 7.99
N GLY A 55 -8.47 13.47 8.31
CA GLY A 55 -9.46 13.21 7.27
C GLY A 55 -9.77 14.43 6.39
N LYS A 56 -9.74 15.64 6.96
CA LYS A 56 -9.89 16.89 6.19
C LYS A 56 -8.73 17.11 5.22
N VAL A 57 -7.49 16.91 5.67
CA VAL A 57 -6.30 16.98 4.81
C VAL A 57 -6.41 15.98 3.67
N ALA A 58 -6.84 14.75 3.96
CA ALA A 58 -7.03 13.74 2.93
C ALA A 58 -8.14 14.09 1.93
N GLN A 59 -9.21 14.75 2.39
CA GLN A 59 -10.33 15.13 1.54
C GLN A 59 -10.02 16.36 0.67
N THR A 60 -9.36 17.36 1.25
CA THR A 60 -9.07 18.64 0.57
C THR A 60 -7.79 18.63 -0.24
N GLY A 61 -6.84 17.73 0.09
CA GLY A 61 -5.50 17.74 -0.48
C GLY A 61 -4.67 18.96 -0.08
N GLN A 62 -5.09 19.69 0.96
CA GLN A 62 -4.40 20.88 1.46
C GLN A 62 -3.74 20.60 2.81
N PRO A 63 -2.51 21.06 3.03
CA PRO A 63 -1.85 20.92 4.33
C PRO A 63 -2.60 21.72 5.40
N GLN A 64 -2.57 21.20 6.63
CA GLN A 64 -3.13 21.90 7.79
C GLN A 64 -2.12 21.97 8.92
N LEU A 65 -2.04 23.15 9.52
CA LEU A 65 -1.21 23.47 10.66
C LEU A 65 -2.10 23.67 11.88
N ILE A 66 -1.75 23.02 12.99
CA ILE A 66 -2.47 23.10 14.26
C ILE A 66 -1.50 23.63 15.32
N ASN A 67 -1.82 24.79 15.86
CA ASN A 67 -1.17 25.31 17.05
C ASN A 67 -1.94 24.84 18.28
N LEU A 68 -1.30 24.06 19.14
CA LEU A 68 -1.95 23.42 20.28
C LEU A 68 -2.39 24.40 21.35
N SER A 69 -1.75 25.59 21.42
CA SER A 69 -2.18 26.67 22.31
C SER A 69 -3.62 27.16 22.08
N ASN A 70 -4.17 26.91 20.88
CA ASN A 70 -5.50 27.38 20.48
C ASN A 70 -6.50 26.25 20.18
N CYS A 71 -6.13 24.99 20.47
CA CYS A 71 -6.94 23.84 20.10
C CYS A 71 -7.54 23.14 21.30
N ASP A 72 -8.81 23.43 21.62
CA ASP A 72 -9.59 22.69 22.59
C ASP A 72 -10.07 21.37 22.00
N ARG A 73 -9.46 20.25 22.46
CA ARG A 73 -9.93 18.85 22.25
C ARG A 73 -10.08 18.41 20.80
N CYS A 74 -9.05 18.55 19.98
CA CYS A 74 -9.06 18.10 18.59
C CYS A 74 -8.96 16.56 18.40
N GLY A 75 -9.28 15.75 19.40
CA GLY A 75 -9.14 14.29 19.33
C GLY A 75 -7.68 13.80 19.46
N LEU A 76 -6.83 14.67 20.00
CA LEU A 76 -5.44 14.38 20.32
C LEU A 76 -5.33 13.50 21.58
N SER A 77 -4.24 12.74 21.66
CA SER A 77 -3.93 11.96 22.86
C SER A 77 -3.57 12.90 24.02
N PRO A 78 -3.87 12.53 25.27
CA PRO A 78 -3.43 13.28 26.44
C PRO A 78 -1.91 13.49 26.48
N SER A 79 -1.11 12.52 26.06
CA SER A 79 0.34 12.61 25.98
C SER A 79 0.85 13.81 25.18
N VAL A 80 0.11 14.24 24.15
CA VAL A 80 0.47 15.44 23.36
C VAL A 80 0.49 16.71 24.20
N TYR A 81 -0.40 16.82 25.18
CA TYR A 81 -0.48 17.96 26.10
C TYR A 81 0.54 17.85 27.21
N ASP A 82 0.78 16.63 27.72
CA ASP A 82 1.75 16.37 28.78
C ASP A 82 3.18 16.58 28.29
N ASP A 83 3.47 16.21 27.05
CA ASP A 83 4.79 16.35 26.42
C ASP A 83 5.07 17.75 25.84
N ASN A 84 4.17 18.72 26.08
CA ASN A 84 4.29 20.11 25.61
C ASN A 84 4.50 20.23 24.09
N VAL A 85 3.80 19.45 23.28
CA VAL A 85 3.81 19.60 21.84
C VAL A 85 3.31 20.99 21.48
N TYR A 86 4.12 21.75 20.74
CA TYR A 86 3.82 23.13 20.36
C TYR A 86 2.96 23.20 19.10
N GLN A 87 3.34 22.41 18.08
CA GLN A 87 2.72 22.49 16.77
C GLN A 87 2.63 21.11 16.11
N LEU A 88 1.52 20.87 15.43
CA LEU A 88 1.32 19.73 14.54
C LEU A 88 1.08 20.23 13.12
N VAL A 89 1.72 19.60 12.15
CA VAL A 89 1.47 19.86 10.74
C VAL A 89 1.10 18.57 10.03
N CYS A 90 0.03 18.63 9.26
CA CYS A 90 -0.48 17.51 8.47
C CYS A 90 -0.33 17.83 6.99
N PHE A 91 0.43 17.01 6.28
CA PHE A 91 0.65 17.16 4.83
C PHE A 91 -0.03 16.02 4.07
N PRO A 92 -0.72 16.29 2.95
CA PRO A 92 -1.26 15.24 2.10
C PRO A 92 -0.13 14.53 1.34
N LEU A 93 -0.18 13.21 1.30
CA LEU A 93 0.65 12.39 0.42
C LEU A 93 -0.12 12.20 -0.88
N THR A 94 0.20 13.02 -1.88
CA THR A 94 -0.55 13.04 -3.15
C THR A 94 0.16 12.23 -4.23
N GLY A 95 -0.62 11.44 -4.97
CA GLY A 95 -0.23 10.82 -6.22
C GLY A 95 -1.06 11.36 -7.40
N ARG A 96 -0.93 10.78 -8.57
CA ARG A 96 -1.67 11.19 -9.78
C ARG A 96 -3.18 11.02 -9.66
N ARG A 97 -3.62 10.05 -8.85
CA ARG A 97 -5.04 9.68 -8.64
C ARG A 97 -5.67 10.34 -7.43
N GLY A 98 -4.95 11.26 -6.76
CA GLY A 98 -5.43 11.98 -5.58
C GLY A 98 -4.61 11.69 -4.32
N VAL A 99 -5.22 11.91 -3.15
CA VAL A 99 -4.54 11.72 -1.87
C VAL A 99 -4.47 10.24 -1.52
N LEU A 100 -3.25 9.74 -1.32
CA LEU A 100 -2.93 8.36 -0.95
C LEU A 100 -2.78 8.20 0.57
N GLY A 101 -2.53 9.31 1.27
CA GLY A 101 -2.30 9.29 2.70
C GLY A 101 -2.05 10.68 3.27
N VAL A 102 -1.65 10.72 4.53
CA VAL A 102 -1.32 11.94 5.25
C VAL A 102 -0.05 11.70 6.08
N LEU A 103 0.90 12.62 5.94
CA LEU A 103 2.06 12.73 6.82
C LEU A 103 1.71 13.73 7.94
N VAL A 104 1.90 13.32 9.18
CA VAL A 104 1.77 14.18 10.36
C VAL A 104 3.15 14.33 10.99
N VAL A 105 3.53 15.54 11.29
CA VAL A 105 4.76 15.86 12.03
C VAL A 105 4.43 16.71 13.24
N ALA A 106 5.17 16.48 14.33
CA ALA A 106 5.00 17.20 15.59
C ALA A 106 6.33 17.81 16.02
N THR A 107 6.29 19.03 16.56
CA THR A 107 7.44 19.71 17.19
C THR A 107 7.11 20.14 18.60
N LEU A 108 8.07 19.95 19.52
CA LEU A 108 8.03 20.44 20.90
C LEU A 108 8.64 21.84 21.04
N HIS A 109 9.34 22.32 20.01
CA HIS A 109 9.98 23.63 20.07
C HIS A 109 8.95 24.76 20.11
N PRO A 110 9.14 25.77 20.97
CA PRO A 110 8.25 26.92 21.07
C PRO A 110 8.28 27.83 19.83
N GLN A 111 9.20 27.56 18.91
CA GLN A 111 9.26 28.26 17.62
C GLN A 111 8.48 27.46 16.58
N PRO A 112 7.52 28.09 15.88
CA PRO A 112 6.82 27.46 14.79
C PRO A 112 7.80 27.14 13.66
N LEU A 113 7.49 26.07 12.90
CA LEU A 113 8.21 25.75 11.67
C LEU A 113 8.17 26.97 10.74
N ASP A 114 9.30 27.33 10.18
CA ASP A 114 9.40 28.44 9.25
C ASP A 114 8.84 28.08 7.85
N GLU A 115 8.74 29.06 6.98
CA GLU A 115 8.18 28.87 5.65
C GLU A 115 9.03 27.90 4.79
N LEU A 116 10.36 27.92 4.95
CA LEU A 116 11.27 27.02 4.24
C LEU A 116 11.11 25.57 4.71
N GLU A 117 11.00 25.37 6.02
CA GLU A 117 10.76 24.05 6.61
C GLU A 117 9.41 23.47 6.17
N LEU A 118 8.35 24.29 6.14
CA LEU A 118 7.04 23.89 5.64
C LEU A 118 7.05 23.56 4.14
N GLN A 119 7.75 24.34 3.31
CA GLN A 119 7.93 24.06 1.88
C GLN A 119 8.74 22.79 1.66
N PHE A 120 9.78 22.56 2.46
CA PHE A 120 10.58 21.35 2.41
C PHE A 120 9.76 20.12 2.76
N LEU A 121 9.00 20.15 3.86
CA LEU A 121 8.09 19.07 4.25
C LEU A 121 7.00 18.81 3.22
N SER A 122 6.45 19.87 2.63
CA SER A 122 5.49 19.74 1.53
C SER A 122 6.09 19.04 0.31
N SER A 123 7.32 19.39 -0.06
CA SER A 123 8.05 18.76 -1.17
C SER A 123 8.34 17.29 -0.89
N ILE A 124 8.76 16.96 0.33
CA ILE A 124 8.96 15.57 0.77
C ILE A 124 7.64 14.79 0.70
N SER A 125 6.54 15.39 1.16
CA SER A 125 5.24 14.74 1.15
C SER A 125 4.77 14.39 -0.26
N LEU A 126 4.99 15.29 -1.22
CA LEU A 126 4.71 15.06 -2.64
C LEU A 126 5.59 13.94 -3.20
N TRP A 127 6.88 13.94 -2.88
CA TRP A 127 7.81 12.91 -3.33
C TRP A 127 7.47 11.54 -2.74
N VAL A 128 7.16 11.48 -1.45
CA VAL A 128 6.72 10.24 -0.78
C VAL A 128 5.41 9.73 -1.38
N GLY A 129 4.45 10.62 -1.65
CA GLY A 129 3.19 10.26 -2.31
C GLY A 129 3.42 9.62 -3.67
N THR A 130 4.28 10.23 -4.50
CA THR A 130 4.66 9.69 -5.80
C THR A 130 5.37 8.34 -5.70
N ALA A 131 6.28 8.18 -4.74
CA ALA A 131 6.98 6.92 -4.50
C ALA A 131 6.01 5.80 -4.07
N LEU A 132 5.06 6.11 -3.19
CA LEU A 132 4.02 5.17 -2.77
C LEU A 132 3.14 4.73 -3.94
N GLU A 133 2.72 5.67 -4.79
CA GLU A 133 1.94 5.34 -5.99
C GLU A 133 2.71 4.39 -6.91
N ASN A 134 3.99 4.69 -7.17
CA ASN A 134 4.84 3.84 -8.01
C ASN A 134 4.98 2.41 -7.44
N VAL A 135 5.17 2.28 -6.13
CA VAL A 135 5.23 0.95 -5.47
C VAL A 135 3.90 0.21 -5.63
N THR A 136 2.78 0.88 -5.40
CA THR A 136 1.45 0.28 -5.53
C THR A 136 1.18 -0.19 -6.95
N LEU A 137 1.48 0.66 -7.95
CA LEU A 137 1.33 0.31 -9.38
C LEU A 137 2.21 -0.90 -9.77
N ASN A 138 3.46 -0.93 -9.32
CA ASN A 138 4.35 -2.07 -9.57
C ASN A 138 3.83 -3.37 -8.96
N LEU A 139 3.26 -3.32 -7.75
CA LEU A 139 2.66 -4.49 -7.11
C LEU A 139 1.42 -4.98 -7.87
N GLN A 140 0.57 -4.06 -8.33
CA GLN A 140 -0.61 -4.39 -9.14
C GLN A 140 -0.20 -5.02 -10.49
N GLN A 141 0.79 -4.45 -11.18
CA GLN A 141 1.31 -5.01 -12.43
C GLN A 141 1.88 -6.42 -12.25
N ARG A 142 2.67 -6.65 -11.19
CA ARG A 142 3.19 -7.98 -10.88
C ARG A 142 2.07 -8.99 -10.61
N ARG A 143 1.02 -8.57 -9.90
CA ARG A 143 -0.14 -9.42 -9.63
C ARG A 143 -0.87 -9.82 -10.91
N LEU A 144 -1.10 -8.86 -11.82
CA LEU A 144 -1.71 -9.13 -13.11
C LEU A 144 -0.85 -10.08 -13.95
N ALA A 145 0.45 -9.84 -14.05
CA ALA A 145 1.36 -10.73 -14.79
C ALA A 145 1.35 -12.17 -14.26
N ILE A 146 1.26 -12.37 -12.93
CA ILE A 146 1.13 -13.71 -12.35
C ILE A 146 -0.20 -14.38 -12.73
N LEU A 147 -1.29 -13.61 -12.77
CA LEU A 147 -2.60 -14.14 -13.16
C LEU A 147 -2.63 -14.52 -14.64
N GLU A 148 -2.12 -13.66 -15.52
CA GLU A 148 -1.98 -13.92 -16.97
C GLU A 148 -1.12 -15.16 -17.25
N GLU A 149 0.01 -15.29 -16.55
CA GLU A 149 0.88 -16.46 -16.68
C GLU A 149 0.19 -17.76 -16.20
N ARG A 150 -0.57 -17.71 -15.10
CA ARG A 150 -1.34 -18.85 -14.62
C ARG A 150 -2.41 -19.27 -15.61
N GLU A 151 -3.10 -18.31 -16.22
CA GLU A 151 -4.11 -18.57 -17.26
C GLU A 151 -3.47 -19.20 -18.49
N ARG A 152 -2.33 -18.67 -18.94
CA ARG A 152 -1.57 -19.21 -20.06
C ARG A 152 -1.12 -20.66 -19.82
N ILE A 153 -0.52 -20.91 -18.63
CA ILE A 153 -0.11 -22.27 -18.25
C ILE A 153 -1.31 -23.22 -18.17
N GLY A 154 -2.43 -22.72 -17.66
CA GLY A 154 -3.68 -23.51 -17.61
C GLY A 154 -4.16 -23.92 -18.99
N MET A 155 -4.14 -23.02 -19.97
CA MET A 155 -4.50 -23.32 -21.36
C MET A 155 -3.50 -24.31 -22.01
N ASP A 156 -2.20 -24.06 -21.86
CA ASP A 156 -1.15 -24.94 -22.39
C ASP A 156 -1.25 -26.36 -21.84
N LEU A 157 -1.51 -26.50 -20.54
CA LEU A 157 -1.72 -27.80 -19.89
C LEU A 157 -3.02 -28.48 -20.38
N HIS A 158 -4.10 -27.72 -20.49
CA HIS A 158 -5.38 -28.24 -20.97
C HIS A 158 -5.24 -28.78 -22.38
N ASP A 159 -4.62 -28.03 -23.29
CA ASP A 159 -4.42 -28.45 -24.67
C ASP A 159 -3.47 -29.66 -24.77
N GLY A 160 -2.38 -29.65 -24.01
CA GLY A 160 -1.46 -30.78 -23.94
C GLY A 160 -2.11 -32.06 -23.38
N ILE A 161 -2.93 -31.93 -22.34
CA ILE A 161 -3.65 -33.08 -21.75
C ILE A 161 -4.69 -33.61 -22.75
N ILE A 162 -5.48 -32.74 -23.39
CA ILE A 162 -6.49 -33.14 -24.39
C ILE A 162 -5.82 -33.88 -25.54
N GLN A 163 -4.73 -33.34 -26.10
CA GLN A 163 -3.98 -34.00 -27.17
C GLN A 163 -3.44 -35.36 -26.75
N SER A 164 -2.93 -35.49 -25.51
CA SER A 164 -2.42 -36.75 -24.97
C SER A 164 -3.53 -37.79 -24.80
N ILE A 165 -4.68 -37.38 -24.24
CA ILE A 165 -5.85 -38.27 -24.07
C ILE A 165 -6.37 -38.73 -25.44
N TYR A 166 -6.44 -37.81 -26.42
CA TYR A 166 -6.89 -38.13 -27.77
C TYR A 166 -5.94 -39.12 -28.45
N ALA A 167 -4.61 -38.91 -28.34
CA ALA A 167 -3.61 -39.83 -28.87
C ALA A 167 -3.69 -41.23 -28.24
N VAL A 168 -3.86 -41.29 -26.91
CA VAL A 168 -4.08 -42.58 -26.20
C VAL A 168 -5.39 -43.26 -26.66
N GLY A 169 -6.45 -42.46 -26.80
CA GLY A 169 -7.74 -42.99 -27.31
C GLY A 169 -7.64 -43.59 -28.71
N LEU A 170 -6.95 -42.91 -29.62
CA LEU A 170 -6.70 -43.42 -30.99
C LEU A 170 -5.84 -44.69 -30.96
N THR A 171 -4.84 -44.73 -30.09
CA THR A 171 -3.96 -45.90 -29.97
C THR A 171 -4.73 -47.12 -29.46
N LEU A 172 -5.58 -46.94 -28.45
CA LEU A 172 -6.45 -47.99 -27.92
C LEU A 172 -7.49 -48.47 -28.92
N GLU A 173 -8.10 -47.55 -29.68
CA GLU A 173 -9.06 -47.90 -30.71
C GLU A 173 -8.39 -48.72 -31.83
N HIS A 174 -7.19 -48.28 -32.25
CA HIS A 174 -6.43 -49.02 -33.25
C HIS A 174 -6.02 -50.41 -32.75
N ALA A 175 -5.57 -50.55 -31.47
CA ALA A 175 -5.27 -51.86 -30.86
C ALA A 175 -6.51 -52.75 -30.82
N ARG A 176 -7.67 -52.19 -30.49
CA ARG A 176 -8.98 -52.91 -30.51
C ARG A 176 -9.31 -53.50 -31.88
N LEU A 177 -9.14 -52.71 -32.93
CA LEU A 177 -9.38 -53.16 -34.30
C LEU A 177 -8.40 -54.24 -34.72
N LEU A 178 -7.13 -54.11 -34.37
CA LEU A 178 -6.13 -55.16 -34.68
C LEU A 178 -6.38 -56.47 -33.91
N MET A 179 -6.88 -56.43 -32.67
CA MET A 179 -7.28 -57.62 -31.93
C MET A 179 -8.46 -58.34 -32.59
N ALA A 180 -9.36 -57.60 -33.21
CA ALA A 180 -10.50 -58.17 -33.94
C ALA A 180 -10.09 -58.89 -35.23
N GLU A 181 -9.07 -58.35 -35.94
CA GLU A 181 -8.58 -58.86 -37.24
C GLU A 181 -7.42 -59.88 -37.13
N SER A 182 -6.48 -59.69 -36.20
CA SER A 182 -5.28 -60.54 -36.04
C SER A 182 -4.67 -60.33 -34.64
N PRO A 183 -4.94 -61.20 -33.65
CA PRO A 183 -4.52 -61.04 -32.24
C PRO A 183 -2.99 -60.93 -32.03
N GLU A 184 -2.21 -61.58 -32.93
CA GLU A 184 -0.74 -61.60 -32.84
C GLU A 184 -0.06 -60.25 -33.19
N LYS A 185 -0.74 -59.31 -33.85
CA LYS A 185 -0.19 -58.02 -34.26
C LYS A 185 -0.46 -56.89 -33.25
N SER A 186 -1.21 -57.12 -32.22
CA SER A 186 -1.60 -56.13 -31.22
C SER A 186 -0.63 -56.00 -30.06
N ALA A 187 0.13 -57.06 -29.75
CA ALA A 187 0.98 -57.10 -28.55
C ALA A 187 2.13 -56.06 -28.53
N PRO A 188 2.85 -55.72 -29.61
CA PRO A 188 3.97 -54.81 -29.54
C PRO A 188 3.62 -53.30 -29.53
N ARG A 189 2.36 -52.93 -29.50
CA ARG A 189 1.90 -51.51 -29.49
C ARG A 189 1.30 -51.05 -28.15
N ILE A 190 1.27 -51.88 -27.14
CA ILE A 190 0.72 -51.63 -25.79
C ILE A 190 1.87 -51.46 -24.78
N GLU A 191 3.11 -51.76 -25.12
CA GLU A 191 4.32 -51.39 -24.36
C GLU A 191 4.77 -49.96 -24.69
#